data_67ebdbbe102c874f557ed757a1969fef
#
_entry.id   67ebdbbe102c874f557ed757a1969fef
#
_cell.length_a   1.000
_cell.length_b   1.000
_cell.length_c   1.000
_cell.angle_alpha   90.00
_cell.angle_beta   90.00
_cell.angle_gamma   90.00
#
_symmetry.space_group_name_H-M   'P 1'
#
loop_
_entity.id
_entity.type
_entity.pdbx_description
1 polymer ?
#
loop_
_entity_poly.entity_id
_entity_poly.type
_entity_poly.pdbx_seq_one_letter_code
_entity_poly.pdbx_strand_id
1 'polypeptide(L)'
;MDRAFTVTTAPERAWPWLLQLGKQRAGWYLPRSLERFIPRSRRPARTIIAVWRHLKVGDVVPDYGGKNESFQVAILQPPSALVYRSQRGHMQVSWSITLTVLPDWGVDAPLLTRIHLRLRLGSVRRKWLVNTAGELLDISRSP
;
A
#
# COMPACT_ATOMS: atom_id res chain seq x y z
N MET A 1 -7.08 -4.15 10.06
CA MET A 1 -5.62 -4.11 10.34
C MET A 1 -5.17 -2.68 10.14
N ASP A 2 -4.40 -2.17 11.08
CA ASP A 2 -3.83 -0.83 11.04
C ASP A 2 -2.39 -0.95 11.55
N ARG A 3 -1.40 -0.59 10.72
CA ARG A 3 0.02 -0.71 11.05
C ARG A 3 0.79 0.46 10.47
N ALA A 4 1.73 0.98 11.23
CA ALA A 4 2.66 2.01 10.78
C ALA A 4 4.09 1.66 11.16
N PHE A 5 5.03 2.03 10.30
CA PHE A 5 6.46 1.91 10.54
C PHE A 5 7.21 3.06 9.87
N THR A 6 8.42 3.31 10.31
CA THR A 6 9.26 4.40 9.80
C THR A 6 10.46 3.84 9.07
N VAL A 7 10.79 4.43 7.93
CA VAL A 7 11.98 4.11 7.14
C VAL A 7 12.87 5.34 7.00
N THR A 8 14.18 5.13 6.98
CA THR A 8 15.19 6.19 6.82
C THR A 8 15.42 6.44 5.34
N THR A 9 14.43 7.02 4.67
CA THR A 9 14.52 7.39 3.25
C THR A 9 13.43 8.38 2.89
N ALA A 10 13.58 9.05 1.74
CA ALA A 10 12.55 9.92 1.18
C ALA A 10 11.35 9.10 0.66
N PRO A 11 10.13 9.67 0.66
CA PRO A 11 8.94 9.01 0.11
C PRO A 11 9.14 8.57 -1.35
N GLU A 12 9.81 9.37 -2.16
CA GLU A 12 10.07 9.10 -3.58
C GLU A 12 10.93 7.84 -3.78
N ARG A 13 11.81 7.53 -2.83
CA ARG A 13 12.61 6.29 -2.86
C ARG A 13 11.86 5.09 -2.34
N ALA A 14 10.97 5.27 -1.36
CA ALA A 14 10.13 4.20 -0.83
C ALA A 14 9.00 3.82 -1.80
N TRP A 15 8.46 4.78 -2.54
CA TRP A 15 7.31 4.64 -3.41
C TRP A 15 7.40 3.49 -4.45
N PRO A 16 8.48 3.34 -5.22
CA PRO A 16 8.61 2.25 -6.19
C PRO A 16 8.49 0.86 -5.56
N TRP A 17 8.95 0.69 -4.33
CA TRP A 17 8.84 -0.57 -3.60
C TRP A 17 7.39 -0.91 -3.24
N LEU A 18 6.58 0.09 -2.95
CA LEU A 18 5.17 -0.08 -2.64
C LEU A 18 4.33 -0.34 -3.89
N LEU A 19 4.67 0.28 -5.02
CA LEU A 19 4.01 0.05 -6.29
C LEU A 19 4.10 -1.40 -6.78
N GLN A 20 5.18 -2.09 -6.46
CA GLN A 20 5.38 -3.48 -6.92
C GLN A 20 4.82 -4.54 -5.97
N LEU A 21 4.20 -4.18 -4.84
CA LEU A 21 3.55 -5.12 -3.94
C LEU A 21 2.40 -5.87 -4.63
N GLY A 22 2.18 -7.12 -4.24
CA GLY A 22 1.06 -7.94 -4.67
C GLY A 22 1.45 -9.34 -5.12
N LYS A 23 0.43 -10.19 -5.26
CA LYS A 23 0.57 -11.56 -5.77
C LYS A 23 1.00 -11.53 -7.24
N GLN A 24 1.90 -12.42 -7.62
CA GLN A 24 2.50 -12.48 -8.97
C GLN A 24 3.27 -11.21 -9.37
N ARG A 25 3.59 -10.39 -8.39
CA ARG A 25 4.46 -9.21 -8.49
C ARG A 25 5.61 -9.41 -7.50
N ALA A 26 6.05 -8.34 -6.82
CA ALA A 26 7.12 -8.46 -5.81
C ALA A 26 6.73 -9.23 -4.55
N GLY A 27 5.46 -9.63 -4.39
CA GLY A 27 4.97 -10.27 -3.18
C GLY A 27 4.81 -9.28 -2.02
N TRP A 28 4.81 -9.82 -0.80
CA TRP A 28 4.73 -9.05 0.43
C TRP A 28 6.08 -9.07 1.15
N TYR A 29 6.56 -7.92 1.58
CA TYR A 29 7.82 -7.84 2.31
C TYR A 29 7.64 -8.35 3.74
N LEU A 30 8.33 -9.44 4.06
CA LEU A 30 8.38 -10.06 5.38
C LEU A 30 9.80 -10.02 5.93
N PRO A 31 9.98 -10.12 7.26
CA PRO A 31 11.29 -10.32 7.84
C PRO A 31 11.99 -11.55 7.24
N ARG A 32 13.27 -11.43 6.92
CA ARG A 32 14.06 -12.50 6.28
C ARG A 32 14.00 -13.82 7.05
N SER A 33 13.89 -13.75 8.38
CA SER A 33 13.75 -14.94 9.25
C SER A 33 12.50 -15.76 8.94
N LEU A 34 11.43 -15.13 8.49
CA LEU A 34 10.17 -15.80 8.13
C LEU A 34 10.14 -16.22 6.66
N GLU A 35 10.89 -15.56 5.79
CA GLU A 35 10.93 -15.89 4.36
C GLU A 35 11.48 -17.29 4.06
N ARG A 36 12.31 -17.84 4.94
CA ARG A 36 12.84 -19.21 4.78
C ARG A 36 11.75 -20.28 4.78
N PHE A 37 10.61 -20.01 5.43
CA PHE A 37 9.45 -20.93 5.47
C PHE A 37 8.48 -20.76 4.30
N ILE A 38 8.73 -19.77 3.43
CA ILE A 38 7.88 -19.46 2.30
C ILE A 38 8.50 -20.05 1.02
N PRO A 39 7.71 -20.72 0.16
CA PRO A 39 8.18 -21.19 -1.13
C PRO A 39 8.85 -20.06 -1.94
N ARG A 40 9.92 -20.38 -2.66
CA ARG A 40 10.71 -19.39 -3.44
C ARG A 40 9.83 -18.56 -4.38
N SER A 41 8.81 -19.16 -4.97
CA SER A 41 7.84 -18.49 -5.88
C SER A 41 6.97 -17.43 -5.20
N ARG A 42 6.89 -17.44 -3.86
CA ARG A 42 6.11 -16.48 -3.07
C ARG A 42 6.97 -15.49 -2.28
N ARG A 43 8.29 -15.61 -2.39
CA ARG A 43 9.21 -14.68 -1.71
C ARG A 43 9.17 -13.31 -2.36
N PRO A 44 9.26 -12.23 -1.57
CA PRO A 44 9.25 -10.88 -2.13
C PRO A 44 10.49 -10.61 -2.97
N ALA A 45 10.33 -9.81 -4.02
CA ALA A 45 11.44 -9.31 -4.80
C ALA A 45 12.29 -8.34 -3.97
N ARG A 46 13.60 -8.48 -4.03
CA ARG A 46 14.58 -7.63 -3.32
C ARG A 46 15.14 -6.52 -4.21
N THR A 47 14.64 -6.41 -5.43
CA THR A 47 15.02 -5.41 -6.41
C THR A 47 13.76 -4.73 -6.97
N ILE A 48 13.91 -3.50 -7.45
CA ILE A 48 12.82 -2.80 -8.13
C ILE A 48 12.74 -3.33 -9.56
N ILE A 49 11.56 -3.83 -9.94
CA ILE A 49 11.29 -4.39 -11.27
C ILE A 49 10.52 -3.34 -12.07
N ALA A 50 11.12 -2.89 -13.19
CA ALA A 50 10.62 -1.76 -13.95
C ALA A 50 9.17 -1.93 -14.45
N VAL A 51 8.77 -3.12 -14.88
CA VAL A 51 7.41 -3.40 -15.38
C VAL A 51 6.33 -3.19 -14.31
N TRP A 52 6.66 -3.31 -13.03
CA TRP A 52 5.72 -3.13 -11.92
C TRP A 52 5.65 -1.71 -11.37
N ARG A 53 6.42 -0.78 -11.93
CA ARG A 53 6.42 0.63 -11.51
C ARG A 53 5.29 1.44 -12.16
N HIS A 54 4.70 0.93 -13.23
CA HIS A 54 3.68 1.62 -14.02
C HIS A 54 2.27 1.17 -13.60
N LEU A 55 1.87 1.56 -12.40
CA LEU A 55 0.52 1.34 -11.90
C LEU A 55 -0.35 2.55 -12.25
N LYS A 56 -1.61 2.28 -12.62
CA LYS A 56 -2.62 3.30 -12.95
C LYS A 56 -3.89 3.05 -12.18
N VAL A 57 -4.68 4.09 -11.96
CA VAL A 57 -6.05 3.95 -11.44
C VAL A 57 -6.86 3.05 -12.37
N GLY A 58 -7.53 2.06 -11.80
CA GLY A 58 -8.26 1.03 -12.54
C GLY A 58 -7.50 -0.27 -12.78
N ASP A 59 -6.18 -0.27 -12.64
CA ASP A 59 -5.38 -1.50 -12.77
C ASP A 59 -5.78 -2.53 -11.73
N VAL A 60 -5.70 -3.81 -12.12
CA VAL A 60 -6.06 -4.95 -11.28
C VAL A 60 -4.79 -5.67 -10.83
N VAL A 61 -4.66 -5.86 -9.52
CA VAL A 61 -3.56 -6.58 -8.89
C VAL A 61 -4.10 -7.83 -8.21
N PRO A 62 -3.59 -9.04 -8.56
CA PRO A 62 -4.01 -10.27 -7.92
C PRO A 62 -3.73 -10.27 -6.41
N ASP A 63 -4.62 -10.88 -5.64
CA ASP A 63 -4.51 -11.00 -4.18
C ASP A 63 -4.37 -12.47 -3.75
N TYR A 64 -3.83 -12.66 -2.54
CA TYR A 64 -3.70 -13.98 -1.91
C TYR A 64 -4.98 -14.46 -1.19
N GLY A 65 -6.00 -13.63 -1.07
CA GLY A 65 -7.23 -13.90 -0.33
C GLY A 65 -8.17 -14.93 -0.96
N GLY A 66 -7.83 -15.45 -2.14
CA GLY A 66 -8.59 -16.48 -2.85
C GLY A 66 -8.04 -16.77 -4.23
N LYS A 67 -8.58 -17.80 -4.92
CA LYS A 67 -8.10 -18.19 -6.26
C LYS A 67 -8.24 -17.09 -7.30
N ASN A 68 -9.33 -16.33 -7.26
CA ASN A 68 -9.69 -15.30 -8.24
C ASN A 68 -9.82 -13.91 -7.62
N GLU A 69 -9.38 -13.75 -6.37
CA GLU A 69 -9.48 -12.47 -5.67
C GLU A 69 -8.42 -11.49 -6.20
N SER A 70 -8.84 -10.25 -6.36
CA SER A 70 -7.98 -9.18 -6.84
C SER A 70 -8.31 -7.86 -6.17
N PHE A 71 -7.35 -6.96 -6.20
CA PHE A 71 -7.51 -5.56 -5.86
C PHE A 71 -7.51 -4.70 -7.12
N GLN A 72 -8.34 -3.68 -7.13
CA GLN A 72 -8.30 -2.63 -8.15
C GLN A 72 -7.74 -1.36 -7.55
N VAL A 73 -6.84 -0.68 -8.27
CA VAL A 73 -6.30 0.62 -7.86
C VAL A 73 -7.41 1.66 -7.92
N ALA A 74 -7.77 2.21 -6.78
CA ALA A 74 -8.82 3.22 -6.66
C ALA A 74 -8.26 4.64 -6.59
N ILE A 75 -7.15 4.83 -5.87
CA ILE A 75 -6.48 6.12 -5.73
C ILE A 75 -4.98 5.89 -5.89
N LEU A 76 -4.36 6.77 -6.67
CA LEU A 76 -2.92 6.79 -6.89
C LEU A 76 -2.43 8.24 -6.86
N GLN A 77 -1.75 8.62 -5.79
CA GLN A 77 -1.17 9.95 -5.56
C GLN A 77 0.31 9.81 -5.20
N PRO A 78 1.21 9.68 -6.20
CA PRO A 78 2.64 9.58 -5.95
C PRO A 78 3.19 10.86 -5.29
N PRO A 79 4.10 10.74 -4.34
CA PRO A 79 4.57 9.53 -3.66
C PRO A 79 3.88 9.30 -2.30
N SER A 80 2.66 9.80 -2.11
CA SER A 80 2.02 9.93 -0.79
C SER A 80 0.92 8.92 -0.50
N ALA A 81 0.13 8.51 -1.50
CA ALA A 81 -1.02 7.64 -1.24
C ALA A 81 -1.31 6.66 -2.38
N LEU A 82 -1.62 5.42 -2.00
CA LEU A 82 -2.07 4.35 -2.87
C LEU A 82 -3.20 3.60 -2.18
N VAL A 83 -4.36 3.52 -2.82
CA VAL A 83 -5.53 2.84 -2.29
C VAL A 83 -6.02 1.79 -3.26
N TYR A 84 -6.14 0.58 -2.77
CA TYR A 84 -6.74 -0.54 -3.45
C TYR A 84 -8.13 -0.83 -2.92
N ARG A 85 -9.02 -1.32 -3.79
CA ARG A 85 -10.36 -1.82 -3.44
C ARG A 85 -10.58 -3.19 -4.02
N SER A 86 -11.34 -4.01 -3.29
CA SER A 86 -11.81 -5.31 -3.72
C SER A 86 -13.23 -5.52 -3.25
N GLN A 87 -14.05 -6.14 -4.08
CA GLN A 87 -15.38 -6.59 -3.69
C GLN A 87 -15.38 -8.12 -3.66
N ARG A 88 -15.79 -8.68 -2.53
CA ARG A 88 -15.81 -10.13 -2.26
C ARG A 88 -17.21 -10.52 -1.80
N GLY A 89 -18.10 -10.87 -2.75
CA GLY A 89 -19.51 -11.10 -2.46
C GLY A 89 -20.16 -9.82 -1.92
N HIS A 90 -20.69 -9.88 -0.70
CA HIS A 90 -21.30 -8.73 -0.01
C HIS A 90 -20.32 -7.90 0.81
N MET A 91 -19.05 -8.24 0.80
CA MET A 91 -18.00 -7.57 1.56
C MET A 91 -17.14 -6.71 0.64
N GLN A 92 -16.87 -5.50 1.10
CA GLN A 92 -15.88 -4.62 0.47
C GLN A 92 -14.61 -4.58 1.30
N VAL A 93 -13.49 -4.64 0.62
CA VAL A 93 -12.17 -4.54 1.22
C VAL A 93 -11.49 -3.31 0.65
N SER A 94 -10.97 -2.44 1.49
CA SER A 94 -10.04 -1.39 1.08
C SER A 94 -8.71 -1.54 1.78
N TRP A 95 -7.65 -1.32 1.03
CA TRP A 95 -6.30 -1.33 1.54
C TRP A 95 -5.61 -0.04 1.12
N SER A 96 -5.29 0.80 2.10
CA SER A 96 -4.60 2.07 1.89
C SER A 96 -3.16 2.00 2.39
N ILE A 97 -2.28 2.61 1.61
CA ILE A 97 -0.87 2.81 1.91
C ILE A 97 -0.63 4.31 1.82
N THR A 98 -0.21 4.93 2.91
CA THR A 98 0.14 6.36 2.93
C THR A 98 1.56 6.57 3.42
N LEU A 99 2.24 7.55 2.83
CA LEU A 99 3.58 7.95 3.18
C LEU A 99 3.58 9.39 3.65
N THR A 100 4.15 9.65 4.82
CA THR A 100 4.27 10.98 5.40
C THR A 100 5.70 11.23 5.78
N VAL A 101 6.26 12.35 5.35
CA VAL A 101 7.59 12.80 5.81
C VAL A 101 7.46 13.23 7.26
N LEU A 102 8.31 12.70 8.12
CA LEU A 102 8.39 13.14 9.50
C LEU A 102 9.20 14.44 9.59
N PRO A 103 8.83 15.35 10.50
CA PRO A 103 9.58 16.58 10.71
C PRO A 103 11.04 16.29 11.03
N ASP A 104 11.92 17.05 10.41
CA ASP A 104 13.34 17.03 10.70
C ASP A 104 13.64 17.91 11.92
N TRP A 105 14.40 17.38 12.87
CA TRP A 105 14.77 18.07 14.11
C TRP A 105 16.23 18.52 14.12
N GLY A 106 16.94 18.46 12.98
CA GLY A 106 18.33 18.88 12.89
C GLY A 106 18.85 19.06 11.48
N VAL A 107 19.86 19.90 11.30
CA VAL A 107 20.45 20.29 10.02
C VAL A 107 21.02 19.09 9.23
N ASP A 108 21.44 18.04 9.94
CA ASP A 108 22.05 16.82 9.38
C ASP A 108 21.21 15.55 9.66
N ALA A 109 19.95 15.68 10.09
CA ALA A 109 19.12 14.52 10.40
C ALA A 109 18.69 13.79 9.11
N PRO A 110 18.71 12.45 9.11
CA PRO A 110 18.27 11.69 7.95
C PRO A 110 16.78 11.88 7.72
N LEU A 111 16.38 12.00 6.47
CA LEU A 111 14.97 12.08 6.09
C LEU A 111 14.24 10.80 6.47
N LEU A 112 13.20 10.92 7.28
CA LEU A 112 12.38 9.83 7.75
C LEU A 112 11.01 9.87 7.09
N THR A 113 10.55 8.71 6.63
CA THR A 113 9.21 8.54 6.07
C THR A 113 8.43 7.55 6.92
N ARG A 114 7.26 7.96 7.38
CA ARG A 114 6.28 7.09 8.02
C ARG A 114 5.40 6.46 6.96
N ILE A 115 5.37 5.14 6.92
CA ILE A 115 4.52 4.35 6.06
C ILE A 115 3.38 3.79 6.91
N HIS A 116 2.14 4.08 6.53
CA HIS A 116 0.95 3.63 7.22
C HIS A 116 0.14 2.70 6.31
N LEU A 117 -0.11 1.50 6.78
CA LEU A 117 -0.87 0.45 6.10
C LEU A 117 -2.19 0.25 6.83
N ARG A 118 -3.32 0.44 6.14
CA ARG A 118 -4.64 0.26 6.72
C ARG A 118 -5.52 -0.62 5.83
N LEU A 119 -5.96 -1.74 6.38
CA LEU A 119 -6.93 -2.63 5.77
C LEU A 119 -8.27 -2.48 6.47
N ARG A 120 -9.30 -2.13 5.72
CA ARG A 120 -10.68 -2.01 6.19
C ARG A 120 -11.58 -3.00 5.48
N LEU A 121 -12.52 -3.57 6.24
CA LEU A 121 -13.58 -4.45 5.76
C LEU A 121 -14.91 -3.76 6.03
N GLY A 122 -15.79 -3.73 5.04
CA GLY A 122 -17.11 -3.13 5.15
C GLY A 122 -18.17 -3.93 4.41
N SER A 123 -19.44 -3.81 4.83
CA SER A 123 -20.58 -4.33 4.08
C SER A 123 -20.94 -3.38 2.93
N VAL A 124 -21.45 -3.93 1.83
CA VAL A 124 -21.89 -3.15 0.67
C VAL A 124 -23.13 -2.31 1.02
N ARG A 125 -22.92 -1.15 1.64
CA ARG A 125 -23.93 -0.09 1.73
C ARG A 125 -23.48 1.11 0.90
N ARG A 126 -24.36 1.64 0.06
CA ARG A 126 -24.10 2.75 -0.89
C ARG A 126 -23.41 3.99 -0.30
N LYS A 127 -23.50 4.22 1.02
CA LYS A 127 -22.94 5.38 1.70
C LYS A 127 -21.41 5.33 1.90
N TRP A 128 -20.79 4.17 1.74
CA TRP A 128 -19.36 4.00 2.05
C TRP A 128 -18.40 4.61 1.01
N LEU A 129 -18.84 4.71 -0.25
CA LEU A 129 -18.01 5.24 -1.36
C LEU A 129 -17.64 6.72 -1.19
N VAL A 130 -18.48 7.50 -0.49
CA VAL A 130 -18.26 8.94 -0.28
C VAL A 130 -17.30 9.21 0.88
N ASN A 131 -17.36 8.41 1.95
CA ASN A 131 -16.56 8.65 3.15
C ASN A 131 -15.07 8.32 2.99
N THR A 132 -14.71 7.36 2.13
CA THR A 132 -13.30 6.97 1.96
C THR A 132 -12.49 8.03 1.21
N ALA A 133 -13.10 8.74 0.28
CA ALA A 133 -12.47 9.86 -0.40
C ALA A 133 -12.33 11.10 0.51
N GLY A 134 -13.34 11.35 1.37
CA GLY A 134 -13.33 12.46 2.33
C GLY A 134 -12.27 12.31 3.44
N GLU A 135 -12.11 11.09 3.97
CA GLU A 135 -11.10 10.83 5.01
C GLU A 135 -9.66 10.94 4.52
N LEU A 136 -9.39 10.64 3.24
CA LEU A 136 -8.06 10.81 2.64
C LEU A 136 -7.72 12.28 2.38
N LEU A 137 -8.73 13.11 2.07
CA LEU A 137 -8.56 14.55 1.90
C LEU A 137 -8.35 15.28 3.23
N ASP A 138 -8.88 14.73 4.32
CA ASP A 138 -8.73 15.31 5.67
C ASP A 138 -7.32 15.08 6.26
N ILE A 139 -6.65 14.00 5.88
CA ILE A 139 -5.26 13.73 6.27
C ILE A 139 -4.29 14.74 5.64
N SER A 140 -4.65 15.36 4.51
CA SER A 140 -3.83 16.38 3.85
C SER A 140 -3.98 17.78 4.43
N ARG A 141 -4.91 17.98 5.38
CA ARG A 141 -5.23 19.30 5.99
C ARG A 141 -4.83 19.47 7.46
N SER A 142 -4.24 18.48 8.09
CA SER A 142 -3.70 18.67 9.44
C SER A 142 -2.33 19.33 9.37
N PRO A 143 -2.14 20.46 10.09
CA PRO A 143 -0.90 21.24 10.10
C PRO A 143 0.28 20.49 10.69
#